data_4d71a46d2947c27cd6dfb93a1208cd48
#
_entry.id   4d71a46d2947c27cd6dfb93a1208cd48
#
_cell.length_a   1.000
_cell.length_b   1.000
_cell.length_c   1.000
_cell.angle_alpha   90.00
_cell.angle_beta   90.00
_cell.angle_gamma   90.00
#
_symmetry.space_group_name_H-M   'P 1'
#
loop_
_entity.id
_entity.type
_entity.pdbx_description
1 polymer ?
#
loop_
_entity_poly.entity_id
_entity_poly.type
_entity_poly.pdbx_seq_one_letter_code
_entity_poly.pdbx_strand_id
1 'polypeptide(L)'
;MVSTEFSLAIIAYFFYFRHYPEFSLRIHSSQNILHIFLFYAIIVVALQLLAFFIVQHNTPSAPTRFPALLIIILIIIAPIYEEFFFRGCLLGGLNLIVKRNITAGVITSIVFCAMHTQYNDLFYFLVLFISSLLMAHMRLRTNGLIYPIALHSIMNLSFVIINTQSVYR
;
A
#
# COMPACT_ATOMS: atom_id res chain seq x y z
N MET A 1 -5.40 5.37 -19.44
CA MET A 1 -4.54 4.25 -18.99
C MET A 1 -5.04 3.64 -17.69
N VAL A 2 -5.09 4.36 -16.57
CA VAL A 2 -5.53 3.82 -15.26
C VAL A 2 -6.91 3.14 -15.30
N SER A 3 -7.87 3.65 -16.08
CA SER A 3 -9.23 3.08 -16.16
C SER A 3 -9.28 1.71 -16.86
N THR A 4 -8.47 1.50 -17.89
CA THR A 4 -8.41 0.22 -18.63
C THR A 4 -7.72 -0.86 -17.80
N GLU A 5 -6.62 -0.53 -17.15
CA GLU A 5 -5.88 -1.44 -16.27
C GLU A 5 -6.74 -1.88 -15.07
N PHE A 6 -7.46 -0.94 -14.45
CA PHE A 6 -8.36 -1.24 -13.34
C PHE A 6 -9.53 -2.14 -13.78
N SER A 7 -10.13 -1.88 -14.94
CA SER A 7 -11.19 -2.71 -15.49
C SER A 7 -10.71 -4.13 -15.77
N LEU A 8 -9.52 -4.28 -16.36
CA LEU A 8 -8.90 -5.58 -16.60
C LEU A 8 -8.59 -6.32 -15.30
N ALA A 9 -8.10 -5.63 -14.28
CA ALA A 9 -7.84 -6.22 -12.96
C ALA A 9 -9.13 -6.73 -12.29
N ILE A 10 -10.23 -5.96 -12.35
CA ILE A 10 -11.55 -6.38 -11.85
C ILE A 10 -12.04 -7.61 -12.61
N ILE A 11 -11.99 -7.60 -13.93
CA ILE A 11 -12.42 -8.72 -14.77
C ILE A 11 -11.59 -9.96 -14.41
N ALA A 12 -10.27 -9.84 -14.38
CA ALA A 12 -9.37 -10.94 -14.00
C ALA A 12 -9.67 -11.47 -12.60
N TYR A 13 -9.97 -10.58 -11.64
CA TYR A 13 -10.36 -10.99 -10.29
C TYR A 13 -11.62 -11.84 -10.31
N PHE A 14 -12.72 -11.36 -10.91
CA PHE A 14 -13.99 -12.07 -10.88
C PHE A 14 -13.99 -13.39 -11.66
N PHE A 15 -13.25 -13.47 -12.77
CA PHE A 15 -13.22 -14.67 -13.60
C PHE A 15 -12.16 -15.68 -13.20
N TYR A 16 -11.04 -15.22 -12.61
CA TYR A 16 -9.89 -16.09 -12.34
C TYR A 16 -9.44 -16.04 -10.88
N PHE A 17 -9.06 -14.88 -10.36
CA PHE A 17 -8.34 -14.80 -9.08
C PHE A 17 -9.19 -15.09 -7.84
N ARG A 18 -10.48 -14.80 -7.83
CA ARG A 18 -11.35 -15.03 -6.66
C ARG A 18 -11.40 -16.48 -6.19
N HIS A 19 -11.02 -17.43 -7.05
CA HIS A 19 -11.00 -18.86 -6.72
C HIS A 19 -9.76 -19.29 -5.95
N TYR A 20 -8.75 -18.44 -5.85
CA TYR A 20 -7.52 -18.73 -5.14
C TYR A 20 -7.53 -18.06 -3.76
N PRO A 21 -7.12 -18.81 -2.69
CA PRO A 21 -7.09 -18.26 -1.32
C PRO A 21 -6.24 -17.00 -1.18
N GLU A 22 -5.20 -16.87 -1.99
CA GLU A 22 -4.27 -15.75 -2.00
C GLU A 22 -4.94 -14.41 -2.36
N PHE A 23 -6.04 -14.45 -3.09
CA PHE A 23 -6.81 -13.27 -3.48
C PHE A 23 -8.11 -13.10 -2.68
N SER A 24 -8.23 -13.79 -1.56
CA SER A 24 -9.40 -13.69 -0.72
C SER A 24 -9.61 -12.25 -0.23
N LEU A 25 -10.83 -11.75 -0.39
CA LEU A 25 -11.29 -10.49 0.23
C LEU A 25 -12.00 -10.74 1.57
N ARG A 26 -11.89 -11.95 2.15
CA ARG A 26 -12.54 -12.25 3.43
C ARG A 26 -11.86 -11.50 4.57
N ILE A 27 -12.66 -10.91 5.43
CA ILE A 27 -12.19 -10.30 6.66
C ILE A 27 -12.01 -11.40 7.70
N HIS A 28 -10.78 -11.61 8.17
CA HIS A 28 -10.51 -12.50 9.27
C HIS A 28 -10.81 -11.76 10.59
N SER A 29 -11.97 -12.01 11.16
CA SER A 29 -12.40 -11.40 12.42
C SER A 29 -11.75 -12.11 13.61
N SER A 30 -10.47 -11.85 13.85
CA SER A 30 -9.76 -12.25 15.07
C SER A 30 -9.29 -10.99 15.77
N GLN A 31 -9.49 -10.91 17.08
CA GLN A 31 -9.02 -9.76 17.88
C GLN A 31 -7.53 -9.51 17.70
N ASN A 32 -6.73 -10.56 17.63
CA ASN A 32 -5.29 -10.44 17.41
C ASN A 32 -4.94 -9.81 16.05
N ILE A 33 -5.66 -10.16 14.99
CA ILE A 33 -5.45 -9.57 13.66
C ILE A 33 -5.83 -8.09 13.65
N LEU A 34 -6.95 -7.75 14.30
CA LEU A 34 -7.39 -6.36 14.40
C LEU A 34 -6.38 -5.50 15.17
N HIS A 35 -5.85 -5.99 16.30
CA HIS A 35 -4.82 -5.26 17.05
C HIS A 35 -3.54 -5.05 16.23
N ILE A 36 -3.07 -6.06 15.51
CA ILE A 36 -1.91 -5.95 14.62
C ILE A 36 -2.19 -4.93 13.50
N PHE A 37 -3.36 -4.97 12.89
CA PHE A 37 -3.76 -4.03 11.86
C PHE A 37 -3.77 -2.59 12.36
N LEU A 38 -4.41 -2.33 13.50
CA LEU A 38 -4.46 -0.99 14.12
C LEU A 38 -3.06 -0.50 14.48
N PHE A 39 -2.23 -1.37 15.04
CA PHE A 39 -0.84 -1.04 15.36
C PHE A 39 -0.05 -0.65 14.09
N TYR A 40 -0.21 -1.40 13.00
CA TYR A 40 0.44 -1.07 11.72
C TYR A 40 -0.12 0.20 11.09
N ALA A 41 -1.41 0.45 11.20
CA ALA A 41 -2.01 1.70 10.74
C ALA A 41 -1.41 2.92 11.48
N ILE A 42 -1.23 2.81 12.79
CA ILE A 42 -0.56 3.86 13.59
C ILE A 42 0.88 4.06 13.11
N ILE A 43 1.64 2.98 12.90
CA ILE A 43 3.02 3.07 12.40
C ILE A 43 3.08 3.77 11.04
N VAL A 44 2.23 3.36 10.10
CA VAL A 44 2.20 3.92 8.75
C VAL A 44 1.88 5.42 8.77
N VAL A 45 0.90 5.84 9.56
CA VAL A 45 0.55 7.27 9.73
C VAL A 45 1.71 8.03 10.40
N ALA A 46 2.31 7.49 11.44
CA ALA A 46 3.45 8.11 12.12
C ALA A 46 4.66 8.27 11.20
N LEU A 47 4.95 7.27 10.36
CA LEU A 47 6.01 7.35 9.36
C LEU A 47 5.75 8.41 8.30
N GLN A 48 4.50 8.55 7.84
CA GLN A 48 4.11 9.61 6.90
C GLN A 48 4.30 11.01 7.51
N LEU A 49 3.86 11.19 8.76
CA LEU A 49 4.07 12.45 9.48
C LEU A 49 5.54 12.76 9.67
N LEU A 50 6.33 11.78 10.09
CA LEU A 50 7.78 11.94 10.28
C LEU A 50 8.47 12.34 8.97
N ALA A 51 8.17 11.64 7.86
CA ALA A 51 8.74 11.97 6.55
C ALA A 51 8.34 13.38 6.11
N PHE A 52 7.08 13.75 6.30
CA PHE A 52 6.62 15.10 5.99
C PHE A 52 7.41 16.16 6.76
N PHE A 53 7.56 16.02 8.09
CA PHE A 53 8.31 16.99 8.89
C PHE A 53 9.78 17.09 8.48
N ILE A 54 10.44 15.96 8.20
CA ILE A 54 11.86 15.96 7.80
C ILE A 54 12.03 16.59 6.42
N VAL A 55 11.23 16.19 5.45
CA VAL A 55 11.36 16.67 4.07
C VAL A 55 10.90 18.11 3.94
N GLN A 56 9.79 18.50 4.57
CA GLN A 56 9.29 19.87 4.54
C GLN A 56 10.24 20.87 5.21
N HIS A 57 10.96 20.43 6.26
CA HIS A 57 11.96 21.27 6.91
C HIS A 57 13.17 21.53 5.98
N ASN A 58 13.58 20.52 5.22
CA ASN A 58 14.78 20.60 4.37
C ASN A 58 14.48 21.15 2.95
N THR A 59 13.30 20.89 2.43
CA THR A 59 12.85 21.29 1.09
C THR A 59 11.41 21.77 1.13
N PRO A 60 11.16 23.04 1.56
CA PRO A 60 9.79 23.56 1.60
C PRO A 60 9.15 23.49 0.22
N SER A 61 8.08 22.76 0.09
CA SER A 61 7.31 22.63 -1.15
C SER A 61 5.99 23.40 -1.05
N ALA A 62 5.53 23.91 -2.20
CA ALA A 62 4.20 24.51 -2.26
C ALA A 62 3.13 23.45 -1.97
N PRO A 63 2.04 23.85 -1.29
CA PRO A 63 0.94 22.95 -0.99
C PRO A 63 0.29 22.41 -2.26
N THR A 64 0.02 21.12 -2.26
CA THR A 64 -0.55 20.42 -3.43
C THR A 64 -2.06 20.36 -3.32
N ARG A 65 -2.77 20.88 -4.31
CA ARG A 65 -4.22 20.69 -4.45
C ARG A 65 -4.49 19.43 -5.26
N PHE A 66 -5.13 18.46 -4.65
CA PHE A 66 -5.55 17.24 -5.32
C PHE A 66 -6.99 17.40 -5.85
N PRO A 67 -7.24 17.23 -7.15
CA PRO A 67 -8.60 17.12 -7.68
C PRO A 67 -9.35 15.94 -7.02
N ALA A 68 -10.65 16.09 -6.78
CA ALA A 68 -11.46 15.06 -6.11
C ALA A 68 -11.35 13.68 -6.77
N LEU A 69 -11.33 13.64 -8.10
CA LEU A 69 -11.15 12.39 -8.84
C LEU A 69 -9.79 11.73 -8.53
N LEU A 70 -8.72 12.52 -8.44
CA LEU A 70 -7.39 12.00 -8.11
C LEU A 70 -7.34 11.45 -6.68
N ILE A 71 -8.03 12.09 -5.73
CA ILE A 71 -8.16 11.60 -4.35
C ILE A 71 -8.80 10.20 -4.33
N ILE A 72 -9.91 10.02 -5.05
CA ILE A 72 -10.59 8.72 -5.16
C ILE A 72 -9.65 7.67 -5.77
N ILE A 73 -8.94 8.03 -6.84
CA ILE A 73 -7.97 7.13 -7.48
C ILE A 73 -6.88 6.73 -6.49
N LEU A 74 -6.27 7.67 -5.79
CA LEU A 74 -5.17 7.41 -4.86
C LEU A 74 -5.60 6.58 -3.64
N ILE A 75 -6.78 6.85 -3.07
CA ILE A 75 -7.20 6.22 -1.82
C ILE A 75 -7.89 4.87 -2.03
N ILE A 76 -8.55 4.67 -3.16
CA ILE A 76 -9.38 3.48 -3.39
C ILE A 76 -8.82 2.64 -4.53
N ILE A 77 -8.70 3.24 -5.73
CA ILE A 77 -8.42 2.48 -6.95
C ILE A 77 -6.99 1.96 -6.99
N ALA A 78 -6.01 2.83 -6.74
CA ALA A 78 -4.61 2.46 -6.77
C ALA A 78 -4.27 1.40 -5.70
N PRO A 79 -4.67 1.52 -4.42
CA PRO A 79 -4.45 0.47 -3.44
C PRO A 79 -5.01 -0.89 -3.84
N ILE A 80 -6.23 -0.95 -4.38
CA ILE A 80 -6.82 -2.21 -4.83
C ILE A 80 -5.95 -2.83 -5.93
N TYR A 81 -5.67 -2.08 -6.98
CA TYR A 81 -4.90 -2.55 -8.13
C TYR A 81 -3.47 -2.99 -7.73
N GLU A 82 -2.79 -2.17 -6.94
CA GLU A 82 -1.41 -2.42 -6.54
C GLU A 82 -1.31 -3.63 -5.59
N GLU A 83 -2.23 -3.76 -4.63
CA GLU A 83 -2.20 -4.92 -3.72
C GLU A 83 -2.52 -6.23 -4.45
N PHE A 84 -3.41 -6.21 -5.44
CA PHE A 84 -3.63 -7.38 -6.29
C PHE A 84 -2.35 -7.80 -7.01
N PHE A 85 -1.62 -6.84 -7.58
CA PHE A 85 -0.37 -7.13 -8.27
C PHE A 85 0.75 -7.55 -7.30
N PHE A 86 1.05 -6.72 -6.32
CA PHE A 86 2.21 -6.95 -5.44
C PHE A 86 1.98 -8.06 -4.42
N ARG A 87 0.82 -8.09 -3.75
CA ARG A 87 0.56 -9.07 -2.66
C ARG A 87 -0.18 -10.30 -3.13
N GLY A 88 -0.94 -10.17 -4.20
CA GLY A 88 -1.55 -11.32 -4.85
C GLY A 88 -0.53 -12.04 -5.75
N CYS A 89 -0.21 -11.44 -6.90
CA CYS A 89 0.59 -12.10 -7.93
C CYS A 89 2.07 -12.24 -7.55
N LEU A 90 2.75 -11.14 -7.25
CA LEU A 90 4.20 -11.14 -7.07
C LEU A 90 4.63 -11.87 -5.79
N LEU A 91 4.07 -11.49 -4.65
CA LEU A 91 4.39 -12.14 -3.37
C LEU A 91 3.98 -13.61 -3.38
N GLY A 92 2.79 -13.93 -3.92
CA GLY A 92 2.31 -15.30 -4.05
C GLY A 92 3.25 -16.15 -4.92
N GLY A 93 3.60 -15.65 -6.11
CA GLY A 93 4.52 -16.33 -7.03
C GLY A 93 5.93 -16.50 -6.45
N LEU A 94 6.48 -15.44 -5.81
CA LEU A 94 7.79 -15.53 -5.14
C LEU A 94 7.80 -16.56 -4.00
N ASN A 95 6.72 -16.66 -3.23
CA ASN A 95 6.63 -17.65 -2.16
C ASN A 95 6.70 -19.08 -2.68
N LEU A 96 6.13 -19.38 -3.84
CA LEU A 96 6.21 -20.70 -4.47
C LEU A 96 7.65 -21.05 -4.87
N ILE A 97 8.42 -20.05 -5.32
CA ILE A 97 9.80 -20.24 -5.81
C ILE A 97 10.80 -20.27 -4.65
N VAL A 98 10.77 -19.24 -3.81
CA VAL A 98 11.77 -19.02 -2.74
C VAL A 98 11.48 -19.86 -1.50
N LYS A 99 10.21 -20.25 -1.29
CA LYS A 99 9.73 -21.04 -0.12
C LYS A 99 10.08 -20.41 1.24
N ARG A 100 10.26 -19.10 1.28
CA ARG A 100 10.58 -18.30 2.48
C ARG A 100 9.78 -17.00 2.47
N ASN A 101 8.79 -16.92 3.33
CA ASN A 101 7.86 -15.78 3.44
C ASN A 101 8.58 -14.42 3.62
N ILE A 102 9.60 -14.39 4.48
CA ILE A 102 10.36 -13.15 4.76
C ILE A 102 11.09 -12.68 3.49
N THR A 103 11.82 -13.57 2.84
CA THR A 103 12.57 -13.24 1.62
C THR A 103 11.64 -12.78 0.49
N ALA A 104 10.52 -13.48 0.27
CA ALA A 104 9.52 -13.08 -0.71
C ALA A 104 8.93 -11.69 -0.38
N GLY A 105 8.62 -11.42 0.90
CA GLY A 105 8.13 -10.12 1.35
C GLY A 105 9.13 -8.98 1.12
N VAL A 106 10.42 -9.22 1.43
CA VAL A 106 11.49 -8.23 1.21
C VAL A 106 11.67 -7.93 -0.28
N ILE A 107 11.74 -8.97 -1.13
CA ILE A 107 11.88 -8.78 -2.59
C ILE A 107 10.67 -8.02 -3.15
N THR A 108 9.47 -8.40 -2.77
CA THR A 108 8.24 -7.70 -3.19
C THR A 108 8.27 -6.23 -2.79
N SER A 109 8.74 -5.92 -1.58
CA SER A 109 8.82 -4.54 -1.07
C SER A 109 9.90 -3.72 -1.78
N ILE A 110 11.02 -4.33 -2.15
CA ILE A 110 12.04 -3.68 -2.99
C ILE A 110 11.47 -3.34 -4.36
N VAL A 111 10.79 -4.28 -5.02
CA VAL A 111 10.16 -4.06 -6.33
C VAL A 111 9.08 -2.99 -6.25
N PHE A 112 8.27 -3.00 -5.19
CA PHE A 112 7.27 -1.96 -4.93
C PHE A 112 7.89 -0.57 -4.88
N CYS A 113 8.96 -0.39 -4.10
CA CYS A 113 9.68 0.87 -4.03
C CYS A 113 10.32 1.27 -5.36
N ALA A 114 10.93 0.33 -6.08
CA ALA A 114 11.57 0.59 -7.37
C ALA A 114 10.59 1.09 -8.45
N MET A 115 9.30 0.75 -8.34
CA MET A 115 8.26 1.26 -9.24
C MET A 115 7.74 2.65 -8.85
N HIS A 116 8.11 3.18 -7.69
CA HIS A 116 7.69 4.50 -7.19
C HIS A 116 8.74 5.57 -7.47
N THR A 117 9.13 5.70 -8.75
CA THR A 117 10.19 6.61 -9.22
C THR A 117 9.86 8.11 -9.08
N GLN A 118 8.62 8.45 -8.73
CA GLN A 118 8.21 9.83 -8.48
C GLN A 118 8.79 10.42 -7.18
N TYR A 119 9.29 9.59 -6.28
CA TYR A 119 9.93 10.04 -5.05
C TYR A 119 11.45 10.10 -5.24
N ASN A 120 12.04 11.27 -4.97
CA ASN A 120 13.49 11.49 -5.09
C ASN A 120 14.19 11.57 -3.71
N ASP A 121 13.44 11.45 -2.63
CA ASP A 121 13.95 11.57 -1.26
C ASP A 121 14.04 10.19 -0.60
N LEU A 122 15.18 9.94 0.06
CA LEU A 122 15.47 8.67 0.73
C LEU A 122 14.46 8.36 1.85
N PHE A 123 13.97 9.38 2.58
CA PHE A 123 12.99 9.16 3.64
C PHE A 123 11.66 8.65 3.11
N TYR A 124 11.19 9.17 1.98
CA TYR A 124 9.99 8.65 1.34
C TYR A 124 10.18 7.21 0.87
N PHE A 125 11.34 6.85 0.33
CA PHE A 125 11.65 5.46 -0.01
C PHE A 125 11.65 4.54 1.21
N LEU A 126 12.22 4.98 2.33
CA LEU A 126 12.21 4.22 3.59
C LEU A 126 10.78 4.03 4.12
N VAL A 127 9.96 5.07 4.09
CA VAL A 127 8.52 4.98 4.48
C VAL A 127 7.78 4.00 3.59
N LEU A 128 7.95 4.08 2.27
CA LEU A 128 7.36 3.14 1.32
C LEU A 128 7.80 1.71 1.58
N PHE A 129 9.10 1.49 1.81
CA PHE A 129 9.65 0.16 2.04
C PHE A 129 9.11 -0.46 3.32
N ILE A 130 9.13 0.28 4.44
CA ILE A 130 8.59 -0.20 5.71
C ILE A 130 7.08 -0.47 5.59
N SER A 131 6.32 0.46 5.01
CA SER A 131 4.88 0.29 4.79
C SER A 131 4.58 -0.94 3.93
N SER A 132 5.35 -1.14 2.87
CA SER A 132 5.25 -2.31 2.00
C SER A 132 5.53 -3.62 2.73
N LEU A 133 6.53 -3.66 3.62
CA LEU A 133 6.80 -4.84 4.47
C LEU A 133 5.63 -5.13 5.42
N LEU A 134 5.02 -4.11 6.04
CA LEU A 134 3.86 -4.28 6.91
C LEU A 134 2.65 -4.82 6.15
N MET A 135 2.40 -4.34 4.93
CA MET A 135 1.35 -4.85 4.05
C MET A 135 1.63 -6.31 3.64
N ALA A 136 2.88 -6.65 3.27
CA ALA A 136 3.28 -8.02 2.96
C ALA A 136 3.10 -8.95 4.17
N HIS A 137 3.46 -8.50 5.39
CA HIS A 137 3.23 -9.27 6.61
C HIS A 137 1.74 -9.47 6.89
N MET A 138 0.90 -8.44 6.74
CA MET A 138 -0.55 -8.58 6.87
C MET A 138 -1.12 -9.58 5.87
N ARG A 139 -0.69 -9.54 4.61
CA ARG A 139 -1.07 -10.51 3.58
C ARG A 139 -0.75 -11.94 3.99
N LEU A 140 0.47 -12.18 4.49
CA LEU A 140 0.92 -13.50 4.93
C LEU A 140 0.19 -13.99 6.19
N ARG A 141 -0.15 -13.10 7.10
CA ARG A 141 -0.88 -13.42 8.33
C ARG A 141 -2.35 -13.72 8.10
N THR A 142 -3.00 -13.03 7.18
CA THR A 142 -4.44 -13.13 6.95
C THR A 142 -4.80 -14.03 5.77
N ASN A 143 -3.81 -14.41 4.98
CA ASN A 143 -3.98 -15.10 3.70
C ASN A 143 -5.04 -14.43 2.81
N GLY A 144 -5.07 -13.08 2.81
CA GLY A 144 -6.06 -12.28 2.08
C GLY A 144 -5.56 -10.88 1.77
N LEU A 145 -6.30 -10.14 0.95
CA LEU A 145 -5.91 -8.83 0.45
C LEU A 145 -6.61 -7.65 1.15
N ILE A 146 -7.68 -7.90 1.91
CA ILE A 146 -8.48 -6.80 2.48
C ILE A 146 -7.67 -5.91 3.45
N TYR A 147 -6.87 -6.51 4.32
CA TYR A 147 -6.06 -5.77 5.28
C TYR A 147 -4.88 -5.01 4.63
N PRO A 148 -4.09 -5.60 3.70
CA PRO A 148 -3.11 -4.81 2.95
C PRO A 148 -3.74 -3.67 2.15
N ILE A 149 -4.88 -3.88 1.47
CA ILE A 149 -5.61 -2.83 0.76
C ILE A 149 -6.01 -1.71 1.72
N ALA A 150 -6.63 -2.05 2.85
CA ALA A 150 -7.05 -1.06 3.84
C ALA A 150 -5.85 -0.28 4.42
N LEU A 151 -4.74 -0.96 4.72
CA LEU A 151 -3.52 -0.33 5.24
C LEU A 151 -2.90 0.62 4.20
N HIS A 152 -2.87 0.22 2.93
CA HIS A 152 -2.42 1.05 1.82
C HIS A 152 -3.33 2.27 1.62
N SER A 153 -4.65 2.08 1.67
CA SER A 153 -5.62 3.18 1.60
C SER A 153 -5.42 4.20 2.74
N ILE A 154 -5.14 3.74 3.97
CA ILE A 154 -4.81 4.60 5.11
C ILE A 154 -3.50 5.37 4.85
N MET A 155 -2.48 4.71 4.30
CA MET A 155 -1.22 5.35 3.91
C MET A 155 -1.44 6.49 2.92
N ASN A 156 -2.17 6.23 1.84
CA ASN A 156 -2.44 7.23 0.80
C ASN A 156 -3.37 8.34 1.29
N LEU A 157 -4.36 8.02 2.13
CA LEU A 157 -5.23 9.03 2.77
C LEU A 157 -4.41 9.96 3.67
N SER A 158 -3.53 9.42 4.51
CA SER A 158 -2.68 10.24 5.37
C SER A 158 -1.74 11.14 4.55
N PHE A 159 -1.17 10.64 3.45
CA PHE A 159 -0.37 11.43 2.52
C PHE A 159 -1.18 12.59 1.93
N VAL A 160 -2.39 12.35 1.44
CA VAL A 160 -3.27 13.39 0.88
C VAL A 160 -3.62 14.44 1.93
N ILE A 161 -4.02 14.04 3.14
CA ILE A 161 -4.39 14.96 4.22
C ILE A 161 -3.20 15.85 4.60
N ILE A 162 -2.04 15.26 4.86
CA ILE A 162 -0.84 15.96 5.29
C ILE A 162 -0.41 16.99 4.25
N ASN A 163 -0.40 16.61 2.97
CA ASN A 163 0.07 17.51 1.91
C ASN A 163 -0.98 18.57 1.50
N THR A 164 -2.27 18.35 1.77
CA THR A 164 -3.32 19.33 1.52
C THR A 164 -3.36 20.40 2.62
N GLN A 165 -3.11 20.04 3.88
CA GLN A 165 -3.16 20.99 5.01
C GLN A 165 -2.01 22.01 5.02
N SER A 166 -0.92 21.74 4.32
CA SER A 166 0.17 22.73 4.16
C SER A 166 -0.28 24.00 3.40
N VAL A 167 -1.50 24.00 2.80
CA VAL A 167 -2.11 25.15 2.11
C VAL A 167 -2.53 26.29 3.07
N TYR A 168 -2.76 25.98 4.36
CA TYR A 168 -3.40 26.92 5.31
C TYR A 168 -2.43 27.52 6.35
N ARG A 169 -1.14 27.37 6.14
CA ARG A 169 -0.09 28.06 6.90
C ARG A 169 0.73 28.99 5.99
#